data_17619bb5520daf70f1c7899e9a6ea515
#
_entry.id   17619bb5520daf70f1c7899e9a6ea515
#
_cell.length_a   1.000
_cell.length_b   1.000
_cell.length_c   1.000
_cell.angle_alpha   90.00
_cell.angle_beta   90.00
_cell.angle_gamma   90.00
#
_symmetry.space_group_name_H-M   'P 1'
#
loop_
_entity.id
_entity.type
_entity.pdbx_description
1 polymer ?
#
loop_
_entity_poly.entity_id
_entity_poly.type
_entity_poly.pdbx_seq_one_letter_code
_entity_poly.pdbx_strand_id
1 'polypeptide(L)'
;MTPRLDFFGIVVGDMARSVAFYRLLGLEFPEGSEDEQHVEAPLPGGMRYALDTEDVIRSFDPDWKRPSNGYAGGGAFRCATPEEVDQVYRELLAAGGSAHKEPWDAFWGQRYAQLRDPDGTVIDLYAPLPQS
;
A
#
# COMPACT_ATOMS: atom_id res chain seq x y z
N MET A 1 20.37 5.95 23.94
CA MET A 1 19.28 5.10 23.45
C MET A 1 18.79 5.61 22.10
N THR A 2 18.69 4.74 21.10
CA THR A 2 18.34 5.15 19.74
C THR A 2 16.93 4.68 19.42
N PRO A 3 16.04 5.56 18.93
CA PRO A 3 14.72 5.13 18.45
C PRO A 3 14.87 4.13 17.29
N ARG A 4 13.85 3.32 17.10
CA ARG A 4 13.80 2.29 16.09
C ARG A 4 12.48 2.41 15.32
N LEU A 5 12.55 2.28 13.99
CA LEU A 5 11.33 2.24 13.19
C LEU A 5 10.52 1.00 13.58
N ASP A 6 9.28 1.19 13.99
CA ASP A 6 8.42 0.15 14.56
C ASP A 6 7.27 -0.22 13.64
N PHE A 7 6.59 0.77 13.07
CA PHE A 7 5.54 0.50 12.10
C PHE A 7 5.47 1.64 11.09
N PHE A 8 4.85 1.32 9.96
CA PHE A 8 4.55 2.26 8.89
C PHE A 8 3.04 2.35 8.78
N GLY A 9 2.50 3.56 8.83
CA GLY A 9 1.05 3.75 8.82
C GLY A 9 0.58 4.70 7.75
N ILE A 10 -0.60 4.44 7.22
CA ILE A 10 -1.28 5.36 6.29
C ILE A 10 -2.70 5.60 6.76
N VAL A 11 -3.25 6.73 6.33
CA VAL A 11 -4.62 7.12 6.66
C VAL A 11 -5.53 6.73 5.50
N VAL A 12 -6.64 6.07 5.82
CA VAL A 12 -7.59 5.57 4.82
C VAL A 12 -8.95 6.20 5.02
N GLY A 13 -9.68 6.42 3.90
CA GLY A 13 -11.02 6.98 3.95
C GLY A 13 -12.10 5.93 4.22
N ASP A 14 -11.85 4.68 3.82
CA ASP A 14 -12.81 3.59 3.97
C ASP A 14 -12.03 2.33 4.34
N MET A 15 -12.14 1.91 5.60
CA MET A 15 -11.35 0.79 6.11
C MET A 15 -11.60 -0.51 5.34
N ALA A 16 -12.88 -0.84 5.09
CA ALA A 16 -13.21 -2.08 4.39
C ALA A 16 -12.61 -2.14 2.99
N ARG A 17 -12.69 -1.04 2.25
CA ARG A 17 -12.14 -0.93 0.91
C ARG A 17 -10.62 -1.05 0.92
N SER A 18 -9.98 -0.36 1.84
CA SER A 18 -8.51 -0.37 1.93
C SER A 18 -7.96 -1.70 2.42
N VAL A 19 -8.62 -2.35 3.38
CA VAL A 19 -8.23 -3.69 3.81
C VAL A 19 -8.28 -4.67 2.64
N ALA A 20 -9.36 -4.64 1.85
CA ALA A 20 -9.49 -5.52 0.68
C ALA A 20 -8.38 -5.24 -0.34
N PHE A 21 -8.09 -3.96 -0.59
CA PHE A 21 -7.03 -3.56 -1.52
C PHE A 21 -5.66 -4.08 -1.07
N TYR A 22 -5.29 -3.81 0.18
CA TYR A 22 -3.97 -4.18 0.69
C TYR A 22 -3.81 -5.67 0.94
N ARG A 23 -4.90 -6.41 1.16
CA ARG A 23 -4.84 -7.89 1.19
C ARG A 23 -4.41 -8.46 -0.16
N LEU A 24 -4.79 -7.83 -1.26
CA LEU A 24 -4.31 -8.24 -2.60
C LEU A 24 -2.80 -8.04 -2.76
N LEU A 25 -2.21 -7.18 -1.94
CA LEU A 25 -0.75 -6.97 -1.93
C LEU A 25 -0.04 -7.87 -0.92
N GLY A 26 -0.77 -8.80 -0.31
CA GLY A 26 -0.17 -9.76 0.61
C GLY A 26 -0.11 -9.34 2.07
N LEU A 27 -0.73 -8.20 2.42
CA LEU A 27 -0.78 -7.80 3.82
C LEU A 27 -1.87 -8.61 4.54
N GLU A 28 -1.52 -9.18 5.68
CA GLU A 28 -2.40 -10.08 6.42
C GLU A 28 -3.04 -9.35 7.60
N PHE A 29 -4.14 -8.65 7.33
CA PHE A 29 -4.93 -8.03 8.39
C PHE A 29 -5.82 -9.08 9.05
N PRO A 30 -6.02 -8.98 10.38
CA PRO A 30 -6.90 -9.92 11.08
C PRO A 30 -8.32 -9.93 10.50
N GLU A 31 -9.01 -11.06 10.67
CA GLU A 31 -10.42 -11.16 10.32
C GLU A 31 -11.21 -10.11 11.11
N GLY A 32 -12.17 -9.46 10.47
CA GLY A 32 -12.96 -8.40 11.09
C GLY A 32 -12.34 -7.02 11.03
N SER A 33 -11.17 -6.88 10.40
CA SER A 33 -10.50 -5.57 10.28
C SER A 33 -11.35 -4.53 9.56
N GLU A 34 -12.27 -4.96 8.72
CA GLU A 34 -13.14 -4.07 7.94
C GLU A 34 -13.95 -3.13 8.83
N ASP A 35 -14.24 -3.54 10.05
CA ASP A 35 -15.08 -2.78 10.98
C ASP A 35 -14.28 -2.01 12.04
N GLU A 36 -12.96 -2.04 11.93
CA GLU A 36 -12.09 -1.42 12.92
C GLU A 36 -11.63 -0.04 12.48
N GLN A 37 -11.23 0.78 13.48
CA GLN A 37 -10.71 2.13 13.23
C GLN A 37 -9.19 2.14 13.02
N HIS A 38 -8.50 1.13 13.53
CA HIS A 38 -7.06 0.95 13.41
C HIS A 38 -6.79 -0.53 13.26
N VAL A 39 -6.04 -0.89 12.22
CA VAL A 39 -5.65 -2.29 11.98
C VAL A 39 -4.18 -2.35 11.63
N GLU A 40 -3.59 -3.51 11.90
CA GLU A 40 -2.17 -3.74 11.64
C GLU A 40 -1.97 -5.09 10.98
N ALA A 41 -1.06 -5.12 10.00
CA ALA A 41 -0.59 -6.35 9.38
C ALA A 41 0.87 -6.56 9.79
N PRO A 42 1.23 -7.78 10.25
CA PRO A 42 2.62 -8.05 10.61
C PRO A 42 3.53 -8.05 9.38
N LEU A 43 4.74 -7.54 9.57
CA LEU A 43 5.79 -7.55 8.55
C LEU A 43 6.99 -8.35 9.08
N PRO A 44 7.86 -8.85 8.19
CA PRO A 44 9.09 -9.50 8.63
C PRO A 44 9.91 -8.59 9.56
N GLY A 45 10.54 -9.18 10.56
CA GLY A 45 11.38 -8.44 11.50
C GLY A 45 10.64 -7.76 12.63
N GLY A 46 9.35 -8.05 12.79
CA GLY A 46 8.56 -7.49 13.89
C GLY A 46 7.94 -6.13 13.60
N MET A 47 8.16 -5.59 12.42
CA MET A 47 7.49 -4.35 12.00
C MET A 47 6.03 -4.64 11.64
N ARG A 48 5.26 -3.57 11.51
CA ARG A 48 3.84 -3.66 11.16
C ARG A 48 3.48 -2.62 10.11
N TYR A 49 2.49 -2.94 9.29
CA TYR A 49 1.88 -1.99 8.37
C TYR A 49 0.49 -1.66 8.91
N ALA A 50 0.23 -0.40 9.19
CA ALA A 50 -1.00 0.01 9.87
C ALA A 50 -1.89 0.86 8.97
N LEU A 51 -3.20 0.67 9.10
CA LEU A 51 -4.21 1.52 8.48
C LEU A 51 -5.02 2.18 9.59
N ASP A 52 -5.20 3.49 9.49
CA ASP A 52 -6.02 4.27 10.43
C ASP A 52 -7.10 5.03 9.67
N THR A 53 -8.32 5.05 10.20
CA THR A 53 -9.37 5.88 9.61
C THR A 53 -9.09 7.35 9.86
N GLU A 54 -9.68 8.21 9.03
CA GLU A 54 -9.59 9.66 9.22
C GLU A 54 -10.16 10.08 10.59
N ASP A 55 -11.20 9.39 11.05
CA ASP A 55 -11.81 9.69 12.34
C ASP A 55 -10.82 9.47 13.49
N VAL A 56 -10.06 8.37 13.45
CA VAL A 56 -9.03 8.10 14.46
C VAL A 56 -7.98 9.20 14.46
N ILE A 57 -7.52 9.60 13.28
CA ILE A 57 -6.50 10.64 13.17
C ILE A 57 -7.02 11.96 13.73
N ARG A 58 -8.24 12.36 13.38
CA ARG A 58 -8.83 13.61 13.87
C ARG A 58 -9.15 13.57 15.36
N SER A 59 -9.24 12.38 15.96
CA SER A 59 -9.47 12.29 17.41
C SER A 59 -8.32 12.86 18.23
N PHE A 60 -7.11 12.89 17.67
CA PHE A 60 -5.95 13.48 18.35
C PHE A 60 -5.28 14.59 17.55
N ASP A 61 -5.68 14.79 16.30
CA ASP A 61 -5.18 15.84 15.42
C ASP A 61 -6.39 16.45 14.68
N PRO A 62 -7.20 17.29 15.39
CA PRO A 62 -8.48 17.76 14.82
C PRO A 62 -8.34 18.55 13.53
N ASP A 63 -7.19 19.16 13.29
CA ASP A 63 -6.96 19.99 12.11
C ASP A 63 -6.39 19.20 10.92
N TRP A 64 -6.21 17.90 11.09
CA TRP A 64 -5.67 17.08 10.00
C TRP A 64 -6.56 17.13 8.76
N LYS A 65 -5.93 17.30 7.60
CA LYS A 65 -6.59 17.27 6.30
C LYS A 65 -5.79 16.39 5.35
N ARG A 66 -6.50 15.66 4.50
CA ARG A 66 -5.84 14.85 3.49
C ARG A 66 -5.10 15.74 2.51
N PRO A 67 -3.83 15.43 2.18
CA PRO A 67 -3.10 16.21 1.17
C PRO A 67 -3.84 16.20 -0.17
N SER A 68 -3.99 17.38 -0.78
CA SER A 68 -4.80 17.53 -2.00
C SER A 68 -4.18 16.90 -3.24
N ASN A 69 -2.85 16.78 -3.28
CA ASN A 69 -2.13 16.24 -4.42
C ASN A 69 -1.78 14.76 -4.25
N GLY A 70 -2.28 14.12 -3.19
CA GLY A 70 -1.83 12.81 -2.80
C GLY A 70 -0.38 12.87 -2.32
N TYR A 71 0.18 11.73 -1.98
CA TYR A 71 1.59 11.66 -1.61
C TYR A 71 2.15 10.29 -1.97
N ALA A 72 3.46 10.24 -2.18
CA ALA A 72 4.19 9.00 -2.35
C ALA A 72 4.48 8.41 -0.97
N GLY A 73 4.69 7.11 -0.88
CA GLY A 73 5.12 6.51 0.37
C GLY A 73 4.25 5.39 0.89
N GLY A 74 3.41 4.83 0.03
CA GLY A 74 2.65 3.63 0.38
C GLY A 74 3.49 2.36 0.37
N GLY A 75 4.75 2.45 -0.03
CA GLY A 75 5.68 1.33 -0.05
C GLY A 75 5.82 0.67 -1.41
N ALA A 76 6.84 -0.17 -1.53
CA ALA A 76 7.10 -0.97 -2.72
C ALA A 76 6.86 -2.44 -2.39
N PHE A 77 6.08 -3.11 -3.23
CA PHE A 77 5.70 -4.50 -3.04
C PHE A 77 6.35 -5.35 -4.13
N ARG A 78 7.11 -6.35 -3.72
CA ARG A 78 7.81 -7.22 -4.67
C ARG A 78 6.93 -8.38 -5.08
N CYS A 79 6.82 -8.59 -6.39
CA CYS A 79 6.18 -9.75 -6.99
C CYS A 79 7.23 -10.82 -7.30
N ALA A 80 6.79 -12.04 -7.49
CA ALA A 80 7.70 -13.16 -7.77
C ALA A 80 8.27 -13.10 -9.18
N THR A 81 7.47 -12.65 -10.15
CA THR A 81 7.86 -12.60 -11.56
C THR A 81 7.41 -11.31 -12.21
N PRO A 82 8.04 -10.91 -13.35
CA PRO A 82 7.56 -9.76 -14.11
C PRO A 82 6.10 -9.87 -14.53
N GLU A 83 5.66 -11.08 -14.91
CA GLU A 83 4.26 -11.33 -15.32
C GLU A 83 3.30 -11.07 -14.16
N GLU A 84 3.72 -11.40 -12.95
CA GLU A 84 2.89 -11.15 -11.76
C GLU A 84 2.72 -9.65 -11.50
N VAL A 85 3.72 -8.82 -11.82
CA VAL A 85 3.56 -7.37 -11.72
C VAL A 85 2.36 -6.90 -12.54
N ASP A 86 2.27 -7.36 -13.79
CA ASP A 86 1.18 -6.98 -14.69
C ASP A 86 -0.17 -7.48 -14.17
N GLN A 87 -0.20 -8.72 -13.68
CA GLN A 87 -1.44 -9.33 -13.17
C GLN A 87 -1.93 -8.60 -11.92
N VAL A 88 -1.06 -8.40 -10.94
CA VAL A 88 -1.42 -7.73 -9.70
C VAL A 88 -1.85 -6.29 -9.97
N TYR A 89 -1.17 -5.61 -10.90
CA TYR A 89 -1.54 -4.25 -11.31
C TYR A 89 -3.00 -4.21 -11.80
N ARG A 90 -3.39 -5.14 -12.67
CA ARG A 90 -4.77 -5.20 -13.17
C ARG A 90 -5.77 -5.49 -12.05
N GLU A 91 -5.42 -6.40 -11.15
CA GLU A 91 -6.29 -6.75 -10.01
C GLU A 91 -6.51 -5.56 -9.08
N LEU A 92 -5.45 -4.79 -8.82
CA LEU A 92 -5.55 -3.62 -7.95
C LEU A 92 -6.37 -2.49 -8.59
N LEU A 93 -6.26 -2.31 -9.91
CA LEU A 93 -7.12 -1.33 -10.59
C LEU A 93 -8.59 -1.73 -10.48
N ALA A 94 -8.89 -3.03 -10.58
CA ALA A 94 -10.26 -3.52 -10.43
C ALA A 94 -10.76 -3.39 -8.99
N ALA A 95 -9.86 -3.31 -8.01
CA ALA A 95 -10.20 -3.24 -6.59
C ALA A 95 -10.24 -1.80 -6.06
N GLY A 96 -10.26 -0.80 -6.93
CA GLY A 96 -10.41 0.60 -6.51
C GLY A 96 -9.15 1.44 -6.64
N GLY A 97 -8.05 0.86 -7.07
CA GLY A 97 -6.84 1.62 -7.39
C GLY A 97 -6.96 2.37 -8.69
N SER A 98 -6.04 3.28 -8.93
CA SER A 98 -5.97 4.01 -10.20
C SER A 98 -4.54 4.01 -10.73
N ALA A 99 -4.42 4.06 -12.07
CA ALA A 99 -3.12 3.99 -12.72
C ALA A 99 -2.30 5.26 -12.45
N HIS A 100 -1.01 5.08 -12.20
CA HIS A 100 -0.06 6.18 -12.12
C HIS A 100 1.05 5.99 -13.16
N LYS A 101 1.67 4.83 -13.18
CA LYS A 101 2.66 4.46 -14.20
C LYS A 101 2.46 2.98 -14.53
N GLU A 102 2.03 2.71 -15.76
CA GLU A 102 1.77 1.34 -16.18
C GLU A 102 3.05 0.49 -16.15
N PRO A 103 2.93 -0.85 -16.00
CA PRO A 103 4.11 -1.71 -15.97
C PRO A 103 5.02 -1.52 -17.17
N TRP A 104 6.31 -1.43 -16.90
CA TRP A 104 7.33 -1.32 -17.95
C TRP A 104 8.62 -1.99 -17.48
N ASP A 105 9.49 -2.30 -18.41
CA ASP A 105 10.81 -2.83 -18.12
C ASP A 105 11.77 -1.67 -17.88
N ALA A 106 12.05 -1.41 -16.61
CA ALA A 106 12.87 -0.27 -16.23
C ALA A 106 14.34 -0.52 -16.51
N PHE A 107 15.07 0.55 -16.83
CA PHE A 107 16.48 0.43 -17.21
C PHE A 107 17.37 -0.14 -16.10
N TRP A 108 16.88 -0.09 -14.84
CA TRP A 108 17.66 -0.61 -13.72
C TRP A 108 17.44 -2.11 -13.46
N GLY A 109 16.79 -2.83 -14.39
CA GLY A 109 16.71 -4.30 -14.33
C GLY A 109 15.49 -4.86 -13.63
N GLN A 110 14.41 -4.11 -13.57
CA GLN A 110 13.16 -4.55 -12.92
C GLN A 110 11.96 -4.27 -13.84
N ARG A 111 10.98 -5.18 -13.81
CA ARG A 111 9.64 -4.83 -14.25
C ARG A 111 9.01 -4.01 -13.13
N TYR A 112 8.57 -2.81 -13.43
CA TYR A 112 8.17 -1.84 -12.41
C TYR A 112 6.84 -1.23 -12.78
N ALA A 113 6.05 -0.84 -11.76
CA ALA A 113 4.79 -0.17 -11.98
C ALA A 113 4.46 0.69 -10.77
N GLN A 114 3.69 1.74 -10.98
CA GLN A 114 3.16 2.55 -9.89
C GLN A 114 1.66 2.73 -10.09
N LEU A 115 0.93 2.67 -8.98
CA LEU A 115 -0.49 2.96 -8.98
C LEU A 115 -0.84 3.66 -7.68
N ARG A 116 -2.05 4.22 -7.64
CA ARG A 116 -2.58 4.83 -6.43
C ARG A 116 -3.55 3.89 -5.78
N ASP A 117 -3.50 3.84 -4.45
CA ASP A 117 -4.50 3.12 -3.69
C ASP A 117 -5.84 3.88 -3.75
N PRO A 118 -6.92 3.35 -3.14
CA PRO A 118 -8.23 4.02 -3.19
C PRO A 118 -8.24 5.44 -2.62
N ASP A 119 -7.26 5.82 -1.82
CA ASP A 119 -7.16 7.13 -1.21
C ASP A 119 -6.12 8.03 -1.89
N GLY A 120 -5.50 7.56 -2.97
CA GLY A 120 -4.55 8.36 -3.74
C GLY A 120 -3.09 8.19 -3.32
N THR A 121 -2.80 7.30 -2.36
CA THR A 121 -1.42 7.01 -1.96
C THR A 121 -0.72 6.23 -3.07
N VAL A 122 0.45 6.69 -3.49
CA VAL A 122 1.21 6.00 -4.53
C VAL A 122 1.92 4.79 -3.93
N ILE A 123 1.74 3.64 -4.57
CA ILE A 123 2.47 2.41 -4.24
C ILE A 123 3.20 1.90 -5.47
N ASP A 124 4.27 1.17 -5.22
CA ASP A 124 5.11 0.60 -6.27
C ASP A 124 4.98 -0.92 -6.28
N LEU A 125 4.99 -1.50 -7.49
CA LEU A 125 5.11 -2.94 -7.69
C LEU A 125 6.36 -3.20 -8.50
N TYR A 126 7.07 -4.28 -8.21
CA TYR A 126 8.24 -4.61 -9.01
C TYR A 126 8.59 -6.10 -8.92
N ALA A 127 9.35 -6.55 -9.90
CA ALA A 127 10.02 -7.85 -9.87
C ALA A 127 11.30 -7.74 -10.68
N PRO A 128 12.36 -8.47 -10.28
CA PRO A 128 13.57 -8.49 -11.09
C PRO A 128 13.30 -9.04 -12.49
N LEU A 129 13.90 -8.43 -13.51
CA LEU A 129 13.87 -8.99 -14.85
C LEU A 129 14.85 -10.16 -14.93
N PRO A 130 14.58 -11.17 -15.79
CA PRO A 130 15.54 -12.24 -16.01
C PRO A 130 16.86 -11.67 -16.51
N GLN A 131 17.96 -12.20 -15.99
CA GLN A 131 19.28 -11.84 -16.49
C GLN A 131 19.58 -12.62 -17.78
N SER A 132 20.09 -11.91 -18.78
CA SER A 132 20.50 -12.51 -20.05
C SER A 132 21.96 -12.90 -20.04
#